data_a523734dcdb8b9a972f728661b1837d8
#
_entry.id   a523734dcdb8b9a972f728661b1837d8
#
_cell.length_a   1.000
_cell.length_b   1.000
_cell.length_c   1.000
_cell.angle_alpha   90.00
_cell.angle_beta   90.00
_cell.angle_gamma   90.00
#
_symmetry.space_group_name_H-M   'P 1'
#
loop_
_entity.id
_entity.type
_entity.pdbx_description
1 polymer ?
#
loop_
_entity_poly.entity_id
_entity_poly.type
_entity_poly.pdbx_seq_one_letter_code
_entity_poly.pdbx_strand_id
1 'polypeptide(L)' 'MHTPAIVKNTELPEVLSTNEAAPFINRKPQTLRKWACLENGPIQPIRINGRLAWRVSDLQDLLNGEAA' A
#
# COMPACT_ATOMS: atom_id res chain seq x y z
N MET A 1 0.38 8.90 -28.37
CA MET A 1 0.38 8.69 -27.78
C MET A 1 0.55 8.59 -27.02
N HIS A 2 0.84 8.64 -26.90
CA HIS A 2 1.04 8.45 -26.06
C HIS A 2 1.55 8.30 -25.43
N THR A 3 1.30 8.99 -25.22
CA THR A 3 2.13 9.03 -24.44
C THR A 3 2.68 8.02 -23.51
N PRO A 4 3.82 7.63 -23.52
CA PRO A 4 4.42 6.52 -22.85
C PRO A 4 4.61 6.70 -21.38
N ALA A 5 5.01 7.85 -20.98
CA ALA A 5 5.18 8.12 -19.55
C ALA A 5 3.88 7.95 -18.81
N ILE A 6 2.82 8.30 -19.45
CA ILE A 6 1.50 8.16 -18.89
C ILE A 6 1.17 6.70 -18.67
N VAL A 7 1.57 5.90 -19.61
CA VAL A 7 1.32 4.47 -19.52
C VAL A 7 2.00 3.89 -18.31
N LYS A 8 3.19 4.32 -18.05
CA LYS A 8 3.93 3.83 -16.91
C LYS A 8 3.18 4.09 -15.61
N ASN A 9 2.61 5.26 -15.50
CA ASN A 9 1.90 5.61 -14.28
C ASN A 9 0.64 4.78 -14.10
N THR A 10 0.02 4.40 -15.19
CA THR A 10 -1.21 3.64 -15.11
C THR A 10 -0.98 2.17 -14.88
N GLU A 11 0.22 1.71 -15.15
CA GLU A 11 0.50 0.30 -15.00
C GLU A 11 0.51 -0.13 -13.55
N LEU A 12 0.97 0.73 -12.67
CA LEU A 12 1.13 0.34 -11.28
C LEU A 12 0.90 1.55 -10.40
N PRO A 13 -0.18 1.57 -9.66
CA PRO A 13 -0.44 2.68 -8.75
C PRO A 13 0.63 2.73 -7.67
N GLU A 14 0.94 3.94 -7.23
CA GLU A 14 1.90 4.10 -6.16
C GLU A 14 1.32 3.77 -4.81
N VAL A 15 0.03 3.88 -4.66
CA VAL A 15 -0.63 3.62 -3.40
C VAL A 15 -1.87 2.78 -3.64
N LEU A 16 -2.25 2.05 -2.61
CA LEU A 16 -3.45 1.23 -2.62
C LEU A 16 -4.31 1.61 -1.43
N SER A 17 -5.61 1.45 -1.58
CA SER A 17 -6.50 1.59 -0.44
C SER A 17 -6.24 0.46 0.55
N THR A 18 -6.79 0.59 1.76
CA THR A 18 -6.64 -0.47 2.75
C THR A 18 -7.21 -1.78 2.24
N ASN A 19 -8.37 -1.74 1.61
CA ASN A 19 -9.01 -2.96 1.10
C ASN A 19 -8.20 -3.59 -0.01
N GLU A 20 -7.45 -2.81 -0.77
CA GLU A 20 -6.60 -3.34 -1.83
C GLU A 20 -5.24 -3.77 -1.31
N ALA A 21 -4.73 -3.05 -0.32
CA ALA A 21 -3.40 -3.34 0.20
C ALA A 21 -3.37 -4.63 1.01
N ALA A 22 -4.43 -4.90 1.75
CA ALA A 22 -4.45 -6.07 2.62
C ALA A 22 -4.22 -7.38 1.87
N PRO A 23 -4.97 -7.68 0.80
CA PRO A 23 -4.71 -8.91 0.06
C PRO A 23 -3.35 -8.90 -0.63
N PHE A 24 -2.84 -7.73 -0.96
CA PHE A 24 -1.52 -7.63 -1.58
C PHE A 24 -0.45 -8.24 -0.68
N ILE A 25 -0.58 -8.07 0.63
CA ILE A 25 0.39 -8.62 1.58
C ILE A 25 -0.20 -9.78 2.38
N ASN A 26 -1.32 -10.31 1.92
CA ASN A 26 -1.95 -11.47 2.55
C ASN A 26 -2.32 -11.21 4.01
N ARG A 27 -2.84 -10.03 4.27
CA ARG A 27 -3.33 -9.64 5.59
C ARG A 27 -4.79 -9.21 5.47
N LYS A 28 -5.44 -9.06 6.61
CA LYS A 28 -6.81 -8.58 6.61
C LYS A 28 -6.83 -7.06 6.66
N PRO A 29 -7.85 -6.44 6.03
CA PRO A 29 -7.94 -4.99 6.09
C PRO A 29 -7.95 -4.44 7.51
N GLN A 30 -8.57 -5.16 8.42
CA GLN A 30 -8.63 -4.74 9.80
C GLN A 30 -7.24 -4.65 10.43
N THR A 31 -6.35 -5.54 10.04
CA THR A 31 -4.97 -5.50 10.52
C THR A 31 -4.29 -4.20 10.12
N LEU A 32 -4.48 -3.80 8.86
CA LEU A 32 -3.88 -2.58 8.37
C LEU A 32 -4.47 -1.35 9.08
N ARG A 33 -5.78 -1.37 9.31
CA ARG A 33 -6.42 -0.27 10.04
C ARG A 33 -5.89 -0.17 11.45
N LYS A 34 -5.62 -1.30 12.07
CA LYS A 34 -5.07 -1.32 13.40
C LYS A 34 -3.65 -0.74 13.40
N TRP A 35 -2.85 -1.10 12.42
CA TRP A 35 -1.52 -0.51 12.29
C TRP A 35 -1.59 1.00 12.17
N ALA A 36 -2.55 1.50 11.39
CA ALA A 36 -2.69 2.93 11.19
C ALA A 36 -3.14 3.61 12.48
N CYS A 37 -4.06 3.01 13.17
CA CYS A 37 -4.62 3.60 14.39
C CYS A 37 -3.60 3.65 15.52
N LEU A 38 -2.89 2.56 15.72
CA LEU A 38 -1.94 2.44 16.83
C LEU A 38 -0.55 2.90 16.45
N GLU A 39 -0.30 3.09 15.17
CA GLU A 39 1.00 3.54 14.66
C GLU A 39 2.11 2.60 15.11
N ASN A 40 1.79 1.31 15.17
CA ASN A 40 2.75 0.33 15.64
C ASN A 40 3.02 -0.79 14.65
N GLY A 41 2.58 -0.62 13.42
CA GLY A 41 2.81 -1.63 12.40
C GLY A 41 4.17 -1.50 11.76
N PRO A 42 4.53 -2.49 10.93
CA PRO A 42 5.83 -2.47 10.25
C PRO A 42 5.94 -1.40 9.17
N ILE A 43 4.81 -0.90 8.68
CA ILE A 43 4.79 0.16 7.69
C ILE A 43 3.75 1.19 8.12
N GLN A 44 3.91 2.39 7.59
CA GLN A 44 3.02 3.49 7.93
C GLN A 44 2.20 3.89 6.72
N PRO A 45 0.92 4.15 6.90
CA PRO A 45 0.10 4.63 5.81
C PRO A 45 0.28 6.12 5.61
N ILE A 46 -0.18 6.59 4.45
CA ILE A 46 -0.32 8.01 4.23
C ILE A 46 -1.81 8.30 4.16
N ARG A 47 -2.16 9.57 4.30
CA ARG A 47 -3.56 9.96 4.24
C ARG A 47 -3.76 10.88 3.05
N ILE A 48 -4.74 10.52 2.24
CA ILE A 48 -5.09 11.30 1.06
C ILE A 48 -6.55 11.62 1.19
N ASN A 49 -6.87 12.91 1.32
CA ASN A 49 -8.25 13.36 1.48
C ASN A 49 -8.96 12.63 2.63
N GLY A 50 -8.23 12.42 3.73
CA GLY A 50 -8.80 11.78 4.90
C GLY A 50 -8.90 10.28 4.83
N ARG A 51 -8.43 9.69 3.76
CA ARG A 51 -8.48 8.23 3.59
C ARG A 51 -7.09 7.65 3.68
N LEU A 52 -7.02 6.46 4.24
CA LEU A 52 -5.76 5.76 4.35
C LEU A 52 -5.33 5.23 2.99
N ALA A 53 -4.05 5.38 2.70
CA ALA A 53 -3.45 4.82 1.50
C ALA A 53 -2.11 4.21 1.89
N TRP A 54 -1.74 3.14 1.20
CA TRP A 54 -0.53 2.38 1.54
C TRP A 54 0.36 2.37 0.30
N ARG A 55 1.61 2.74 0.48
CA ARG A 55 2.54 2.77 -0.65
C ARG A 55 2.86 1.36 -1.09
N VAL A 56 2.79 1.15 -2.40
CA VAL A 56 3.11 -0.16 -2.94
C VAL A 56 4.54 -0.55 -2.62
N SER A 57 5.46 0.40 -2.68
CA SER A 57 6.85 0.10 -2.37
C SER A 57 7.02 -0.40 -0.94
N ASP A 58 6.29 0.21 0.01
CA ASP A 58 6.35 -0.25 1.40
C ASP A 58 5.77 -1.65 1.54
N LEU A 59 4.70 -1.92 0.82
CA LEU A 59 4.08 -3.24 0.87
C LEU A 59 5.01 -4.29 0.29
N GLN A 60 5.69 -3.96 -0.79
CA GLN A 60 6.66 -4.87 -1.38
C GLN A 60 7.83 -5.14 -0.47
N ASP A 61 8.32 -4.09 0.20
CA ASP A 61 9.42 -4.26 1.15
C ASP A 61 9.01 -5.16 2.29
N LEU A 62 7.77 -5.01 2.75
CA LEU A 62 7.27 -5.86 3.83
C LEU A 62 7.22 -7.31 3.39
N LEU A 63 6.74 -7.56 2.18
CA LEU A 63 6.68 -8.91 1.65
C LEU A 63 8.07 -9.51 1.52
N ASN A 64 9.03 -8.71 1.05
CA ASN A 64 10.39 -9.20 0.90
C ASN A 64 11.00 -9.52 2.25
N GLY A 65 10.73 -8.73 3.24
CA GLY A 65 11.22 -8.98 4.58
C GLY A 65 10.63 -10.23 5.18
N GLU A 66 9.34 -10.45 4.97
CA GLU A 66 8.69 -11.64 5.50
C GLU A 66 9.11 -12.90 4.77
N ALA A 67 9.44 -12.75 3.50
CA ALA A 67 9.87 -13.90 2.71
C ALA A 67 11.29 -14.32 3.08
N ALA A 68 12.07 -13.37 3.54
CA ALA A 68 13.43 -13.68 3.95
C ALA A 68 13.44 -14.39 5.28
#